data_cb945677ec059997254204e1e7cc7267
#
_entry.id   cb945677ec059997254204e1e7cc7267
#
_cell.length_a   1.000
_cell.length_b   1.000
_cell.length_c   1.000
_cell.angle_alpha   90.00
_cell.angle_beta   90.00
_cell.angle_gamma   90.00
#
_symmetry.space_group_name_H-M   'P 1'
#
loop_
_entity.id
_entity.type
_entity.pdbx_description
1 polymer ?
#
loop_
_entity_poly.entity_id
_entity_poly.type
_entity_poly.pdbx_seq_one_letter_code
_entity_poly.pdbx_strand_id
1 'polypeptide(L)'
;MEPEQKEKKDPPEKPGQPAAGTIAIENGKKAGAQSSGMKTSLVTPIQLPGKDATQDSAENLIEVNDLNWEKTVEKGKTPIAVMFYSPTCAFCHQMDPYFRGYAKEYRGSVLFARLNIMTNQWTAERYGVKSTPTFKFFCDGKPIQDMVGAVYPALLKRAVDDVLMHGKECAKNSTAIDYEITGYG
;
A
#
# COMPACT_ATOMS: atom_id res chain seq x y z
N MET A 1 21.70 -51.81 27.77
CA MET A 1 21.64 -50.37 27.49
C MET A 1 22.31 -50.15 26.16
N GLU A 2 21.55 -50.19 25.07
CA GLU A 2 22.02 -49.89 23.73
C GLU A 2 21.76 -48.45 23.37
N PRO A 3 22.63 -47.72 22.68
CA PRO A 3 22.40 -46.36 22.28
C PRO A 3 21.63 -46.28 20.97
N GLU A 4 20.55 -45.53 21.03
CA GLU A 4 19.64 -45.18 19.92
C GLU A 4 20.32 -44.39 18.84
N GLN A 5 20.33 -44.91 17.61
CA GLN A 5 20.92 -44.26 16.42
C GLN A 5 19.98 -43.20 15.90
N LYS A 6 20.39 -41.92 15.92
CA LYS A 6 19.70 -40.79 15.27
C LYS A 6 19.84 -40.88 13.76
N GLU A 7 18.73 -41.12 13.10
CA GLU A 7 18.56 -41.08 11.64
C GLU A 7 18.69 -39.62 11.13
N LYS A 8 19.68 -39.41 10.29
CA LYS A 8 19.94 -38.15 9.59
C LYS A 8 18.99 -38.07 8.39
N LYS A 9 18.03 -37.16 8.44
CA LYS A 9 17.10 -36.88 7.35
C LYS A 9 17.73 -35.83 6.42
N ASP A 10 18.01 -36.21 5.17
CA ASP A 10 18.54 -35.35 4.13
C ASP A 10 17.51 -34.28 3.68
N PRO A 11 17.95 -33.07 3.28
CA PRO A 11 17.07 -32.01 2.83
C PRO A 11 16.54 -32.24 1.42
N PRO A 12 15.32 -31.77 1.06
CA PRO A 12 14.71 -32.00 -0.24
C PRO A 12 15.40 -31.21 -1.36
N GLU A 13 15.56 -31.91 -2.47
CA GLU A 13 16.11 -31.51 -3.75
C GLU A 13 15.34 -30.35 -4.40
N LYS A 14 16.06 -29.40 -5.00
CA LYS A 14 15.52 -28.24 -5.71
C LYS A 14 14.97 -28.63 -7.08
N PRO A 15 13.77 -28.19 -7.48
CA PRO A 15 13.31 -28.39 -8.85
C PRO A 15 13.99 -27.44 -9.84
N GLY A 16 14.35 -28.01 -11.00
CA GLY A 16 15.18 -27.41 -12.03
C GLY A 16 14.62 -26.20 -12.74
N GLN A 17 15.53 -25.37 -13.21
CA GLN A 17 15.28 -24.23 -14.08
C GLN A 17 14.95 -24.69 -15.50
N PRO A 18 14.00 -24.09 -16.22
CA PRO A 18 13.85 -24.27 -17.65
C PRO A 18 14.81 -23.37 -18.45
N ALA A 19 15.34 -23.97 -19.52
CA ALA A 19 16.33 -23.43 -20.44
C ALA A 19 15.86 -22.18 -21.21
N ALA A 20 16.85 -21.34 -21.53
CA ALA A 20 16.76 -20.18 -22.40
C ALA A 20 16.35 -20.56 -23.83
N GLY A 21 15.24 -20.03 -24.32
CA GLY A 21 14.87 -20.07 -25.74
C GLY A 21 15.27 -18.78 -26.44
N THR A 22 16.24 -18.89 -27.35
CA THR A 22 16.67 -17.86 -28.30
C THR A 22 15.59 -17.67 -29.36
N ILE A 23 15.09 -16.45 -29.55
CA ILE A 23 14.25 -16.10 -30.70
C ILE A 23 14.95 -15.03 -31.52
N ALA A 24 15.13 -15.37 -32.81
CA ALA A 24 15.82 -14.61 -33.84
C ALA A 24 15.08 -13.34 -34.25
N ILE A 25 15.89 -12.34 -34.61
CA ILE A 25 15.49 -11.06 -35.17
C ILE A 25 15.31 -11.23 -36.69
N GLU A 26 14.15 -10.87 -37.23
CA GLU A 26 14.02 -10.65 -38.69
C GLU A 26 13.75 -9.18 -38.98
N ASN A 27 14.64 -8.62 -39.79
CA ASN A 27 14.60 -7.29 -40.38
C ASN A 27 13.62 -7.25 -41.56
N GLY A 28 12.70 -6.28 -41.56
CA GLY A 28 11.85 -5.94 -42.70
C GLY A 28 11.84 -4.44 -42.99
N LYS A 29 12.63 -4.08 -44.02
CA LYS A 29 12.83 -2.75 -44.60
C LYS A 29 11.66 -2.44 -45.55
N LYS A 30 11.04 -1.26 -45.51
CA LYS A 30 10.80 -0.41 -46.71
C LYS A 30 10.21 0.96 -46.38
N ALA A 31 10.78 1.89 -47.11
CA ALA A 31 10.56 3.32 -47.16
C ALA A 31 9.26 3.72 -47.86
N GLY A 32 8.76 4.93 -47.56
CA GLY A 32 7.74 5.62 -48.31
C GLY A 32 7.59 7.05 -47.80
N ALA A 33 8.29 7.98 -48.44
CA ALA A 33 8.16 9.40 -48.21
C ALA A 33 6.95 9.94 -48.99
N GLN A 34 6.17 10.83 -48.36
CA GLN A 34 5.49 11.91 -49.08
C GLN A 34 5.21 13.11 -48.16
N SER A 35 5.68 14.27 -48.68
CA SER A 35 5.53 15.61 -48.14
C SER A 35 4.13 16.15 -48.39
N SER A 36 3.60 16.99 -47.51
CA SER A 36 3.03 18.30 -47.77
C SER A 36 2.19 18.84 -46.60
N GLY A 37 2.35 20.12 -46.31
CA GLY A 37 1.31 20.90 -45.64
C GLY A 37 1.72 21.57 -44.32
N MET A 38 2.55 22.63 -44.41
CA MET A 38 2.65 23.64 -43.34
C MET A 38 1.31 24.30 -43.11
N LYS A 39 0.77 24.15 -41.91
CA LYS A 39 -0.17 25.14 -41.34
C LYS A 39 0.29 25.47 -39.93
N THR A 40 0.83 26.67 -39.83
CA THR A 40 1.15 27.38 -38.60
C THR A 40 -0.14 27.54 -37.78
N SER A 41 -0.26 26.82 -36.69
CA SER A 41 -1.31 27.06 -35.70
C SER A 41 -0.64 27.54 -34.41
N LEU A 42 -1.12 28.68 -33.93
CA LEU A 42 -0.74 29.38 -32.73
C LEU A 42 -0.49 28.42 -31.56
N VAL A 43 0.70 28.52 -30.98
CA VAL A 43 1.06 27.85 -29.73
C VAL A 43 0.32 28.57 -28.61
N THR A 44 -0.75 27.94 -28.16
CA THR A 44 -1.38 28.27 -26.87
C THR A 44 -0.43 27.76 -25.78
N PRO A 45 -0.09 28.56 -24.73
CA PRO A 45 0.73 28.06 -23.64
C PRO A 45 0.02 26.86 -22.98
N ILE A 46 0.68 25.72 -22.98
CA ILE A 46 0.22 24.55 -22.23
C ILE A 46 0.32 24.91 -20.77
N GLN A 47 -0.82 25.21 -20.18
CA GLN A 47 -1.01 25.29 -18.75
C GLN A 47 -0.83 23.86 -18.22
N LEU A 48 0.29 23.60 -17.56
CA LEU A 48 0.49 22.36 -16.80
C LEU A 48 -0.58 22.31 -15.73
N PRO A 49 -1.49 21.33 -15.76
CA PRO A 49 -2.37 21.11 -14.62
C PRO A 49 -1.47 20.70 -13.46
N GLY A 50 -1.59 21.43 -12.34
CA GLY A 50 -1.03 21.02 -11.07
C GLY A 50 -1.47 19.56 -10.84
N LYS A 51 -0.52 18.68 -10.54
CA LYS A 51 -0.80 17.30 -10.13
C LYS A 51 -1.43 17.35 -8.75
N ASP A 52 -2.69 17.67 -8.70
CA ASP A 52 -3.55 17.32 -7.57
C ASP A 52 -3.55 15.80 -7.47
N ALA A 53 -3.30 15.33 -6.25
CA ALA A 53 -3.25 13.92 -5.90
C ALA A 53 -4.36 13.15 -6.62
N THR A 54 -3.99 12.32 -7.56
CA THR A 54 -4.90 11.49 -8.34
C THR A 54 -5.59 10.53 -7.38
N GLN A 55 -6.79 10.92 -6.97
CA GLN A 55 -7.75 10.00 -6.37
C GLN A 55 -8.05 8.98 -7.45
N ASP A 56 -7.51 7.78 -7.30
CA ASP A 56 -7.93 6.63 -8.09
C ASP A 56 -9.30 6.18 -7.55
N SER A 57 -10.30 7.01 -7.85
CA SER A 57 -11.68 6.89 -7.37
C SER A 57 -12.33 5.56 -7.73
N ALA A 58 -11.71 4.84 -8.69
CA ALA A 58 -12.16 3.51 -9.11
C ALA A 58 -11.76 2.40 -8.11
N GLU A 59 -10.73 2.60 -7.29
CA GLU A 59 -10.15 1.52 -6.48
C GLU A 59 -10.52 1.55 -4.99
N ASN A 60 -11.22 2.59 -4.49
CA ASN A 60 -11.47 2.79 -3.04
C ASN A 60 -10.14 2.85 -2.23
N LEU A 61 -9.07 3.28 -2.88
CA LEU A 61 -7.74 3.44 -2.32
C LEU A 61 -7.29 4.89 -2.53
N ILE A 62 -6.95 5.57 -1.44
CA ILE A 62 -6.49 6.96 -1.46
C ILE A 62 -5.08 7.10 -0.94
N GLU A 63 -4.38 8.12 -1.38
CA GLU A 63 -3.11 8.52 -0.80
C GLU A 63 -3.37 9.58 0.28
N VAL A 64 -2.87 9.36 1.50
CA VAL A 64 -2.94 10.31 2.61
C VAL A 64 -1.56 10.84 2.94
N ASN A 65 -1.54 12.05 3.50
CA ASN A 65 -0.33 12.77 3.88
C ASN A 65 -0.55 13.53 5.19
N ASP A 66 0.51 14.12 5.74
CA ASP A 66 0.47 14.87 7.00
C ASP A 66 -0.60 15.99 7.01
N LEU A 67 -0.91 16.60 5.84
CA LEU A 67 -1.87 17.69 5.73
C LEU A 67 -3.33 17.24 5.74
N ASN A 68 -3.62 16.07 5.16
CA ASN A 68 -5.00 15.56 5.07
C ASN A 68 -5.32 14.45 6.07
N TRP A 69 -4.33 13.98 6.83
CA TRP A 69 -4.44 12.87 7.78
C TRP A 69 -5.56 13.09 8.79
N GLU A 70 -5.52 14.19 9.50
CA GLU A 70 -6.51 14.53 10.55
C GLU A 70 -7.94 14.47 9.98
N LYS A 71 -8.17 15.12 8.85
CA LYS A 71 -9.49 15.17 8.23
C LYS A 71 -9.96 13.80 7.76
N THR A 72 -9.05 13.02 7.16
CA THR A 72 -9.39 11.77 6.48
C THR A 72 -9.44 10.59 7.45
N VAL A 73 -8.46 10.49 8.35
CA VAL A 73 -8.30 9.33 9.23
C VAL A 73 -8.87 9.61 10.62
N GLU A 74 -8.44 10.68 11.29
CA GLU A 74 -8.80 10.93 12.69
C GLU A 74 -10.24 11.46 12.87
N LYS A 75 -10.75 12.22 11.89
CA LYS A 75 -12.14 12.68 11.86
C LYS A 75 -13.05 11.78 11.02
N GLY A 76 -12.49 10.72 10.42
CA GLY A 76 -13.22 9.75 9.62
C GLY A 76 -14.13 8.88 10.50
N LYS A 77 -15.39 8.71 10.07
CA LYS A 77 -16.37 7.85 10.74
C LYS A 77 -16.44 6.44 10.14
N THR A 78 -15.93 6.30 8.91
CA THR A 78 -15.86 5.02 8.22
C THR A 78 -14.62 4.27 8.72
N PRO A 79 -14.67 2.95 8.92
CA PRO A 79 -13.48 2.16 9.20
C PRO A 79 -12.43 2.36 8.10
N ILE A 80 -11.15 2.51 8.49
CA ILE A 80 -10.06 2.80 7.56
C ILE A 80 -8.91 1.82 7.81
N ALA A 81 -8.41 1.23 6.73
CA ALA A 81 -7.17 0.47 6.72
C ALA A 81 -6.08 1.31 6.05
N VAL A 82 -4.99 1.60 6.77
CA VAL A 82 -3.87 2.40 6.26
C VAL A 82 -2.62 1.55 6.13
N MET A 83 -1.99 1.55 4.96
CA MET A 83 -0.67 0.99 4.72
C MET A 83 0.38 2.09 4.74
N PHE A 84 1.25 2.07 5.74
CA PHE A 84 2.46 2.88 5.79
C PHE A 84 3.53 2.19 4.96
N TYR A 85 4.04 2.87 3.95
CA TYR A 85 4.96 2.28 2.99
C TYR A 85 6.13 3.21 2.65
N SER A 86 7.18 2.64 2.07
CA SER A 86 8.25 3.37 1.39
C SER A 86 8.29 2.94 -0.08
N PRO A 87 8.55 3.86 -1.02
CA PRO A 87 8.68 3.54 -2.44
C PRO A 87 9.79 2.51 -2.76
N THR A 88 10.81 2.44 -1.92
CA THR A 88 11.96 1.52 -2.09
C THR A 88 11.81 0.21 -1.33
N CYS A 89 10.71 -0.01 -0.64
CA CYS A 89 10.48 -1.18 0.19
C CYS A 89 9.95 -2.36 -0.65
N ALA A 90 10.76 -3.40 -0.83
CA ALA A 90 10.39 -4.60 -1.59
C ALA A 90 9.15 -5.32 -1.01
N PHE A 91 9.05 -5.41 0.31
CA PHE A 91 7.90 -6.02 0.99
C PHE A 91 6.61 -5.19 0.82
N CYS A 92 6.73 -3.87 0.69
CA CYS A 92 5.59 -3.02 0.36
C CYS A 92 5.06 -3.33 -1.03
N HIS A 93 5.95 -3.48 -2.02
CA HIS A 93 5.57 -3.87 -3.37
C HIS A 93 4.92 -5.25 -3.42
N GLN A 94 5.38 -6.20 -2.59
CA GLN A 94 4.79 -7.52 -2.48
C GLN A 94 3.36 -7.48 -1.93
N MET A 95 3.08 -6.59 -0.97
CA MET A 95 1.78 -6.48 -0.31
C MET A 95 0.78 -5.61 -1.06
N ASP A 96 1.25 -4.65 -1.89
CA ASP A 96 0.41 -3.68 -2.60
C ASP A 96 -0.71 -4.31 -3.45
N PRO A 97 -0.47 -5.37 -4.26
CA PRO A 97 -1.54 -5.98 -5.04
C PRO A 97 -2.68 -6.57 -4.18
N TYR A 98 -2.35 -7.16 -3.04
CA TYR A 98 -3.36 -7.68 -2.11
C TYR A 98 -4.15 -6.54 -1.46
N PHE A 99 -3.45 -5.50 -1.03
CA PHE A 99 -4.07 -4.34 -0.40
C PHE A 99 -5.03 -3.62 -1.36
N ARG A 100 -4.64 -3.45 -2.63
CA ARG A 100 -5.51 -2.94 -3.71
C ARG A 100 -6.69 -3.87 -4.00
N GLY A 101 -6.46 -5.17 -3.97
CA GLY A 101 -7.52 -6.16 -4.15
C GLY A 101 -8.60 -6.02 -3.08
N TYR A 102 -8.19 -5.91 -1.83
CA TYR A 102 -9.12 -5.70 -0.71
C TYR A 102 -9.79 -4.33 -0.76
N ALA A 103 -9.10 -3.28 -1.20
CA ALA A 103 -9.73 -1.98 -1.40
C ALA A 103 -10.92 -2.04 -2.38
N LYS A 104 -10.82 -2.88 -3.43
CA LYS A 104 -11.92 -3.13 -4.37
C LYS A 104 -13.04 -3.96 -3.74
N GLU A 105 -12.66 -5.02 -3.01
CA GLU A 105 -13.59 -5.96 -2.37
C GLU A 105 -14.46 -5.27 -1.31
N TYR A 106 -13.85 -4.43 -0.46
CA TYR A 106 -14.52 -3.75 0.65
C TYR A 106 -15.02 -2.34 0.33
N ARG A 107 -15.20 -2.03 -0.97
CA ARG A 107 -15.70 -0.72 -1.40
C ARG A 107 -17.00 -0.34 -0.71
N GLY A 108 -17.02 0.87 -0.15
CA GLY A 108 -18.18 1.42 0.56
C GLY A 108 -18.32 0.95 2.01
N SER A 109 -17.55 -0.05 2.45
CA SER A 109 -17.59 -0.57 3.83
C SER A 109 -16.35 -0.16 4.63
N VAL A 110 -15.16 -0.29 4.05
CA VAL A 110 -13.89 0.10 4.64
C VAL A 110 -13.15 0.97 3.63
N LEU A 111 -12.64 2.11 4.05
CA LEU A 111 -11.77 2.96 3.23
C LEU A 111 -10.33 2.44 3.33
N PHE A 112 -9.65 2.36 2.21
CA PHE A 112 -8.24 2.00 2.17
C PHE A 112 -7.39 3.23 1.87
N ALA A 113 -6.30 3.39 2.60
CA ALA A 113 -5.39 4.51 2.43
C ALA A 113 -3.94 4.05 2.43
N ARG A 114 -3.07 4.81 1.78
CA ARG A 114 -1.62 4.60 1.84
C ARG A 114 -0.95 5.89 2.27
N LEU A 115 0.13 5.76 3.05
CA LEU A 115 0.96 6.87 3.48
C LEU A 115 2.43 6.55 3.22
N ASN A 116 3.07 7.40 2.43
CA ASN A 116 4.51 7.31 2.19
C ASN A 116 5.27 7.91 3.38
N ILE A 117 5.98 7.08 4.15
CA ILE A 117 6.71 7.51 5.35
C ILE A 117 7.92 8.40 5.04
N MET A 118 8.45 8.34 3.81
CA MET A 118 9.61 9.16 3.41
C MET A 118 9.27 10.66 3.29
N THR A 119 8.02 10.96 2.99
CA THR A 119 7.51 12.34 2.81
C THR A 119 6.55 12.78 3.91
N ASN A 120 6.15 11.86 4.80
CA ASN A 120 5.18 12.09 5.87
C ASN A 120 5.69 11.50 7.18
N GLN A 121 6.87 11.96 7.61
CA GLN A 121 7.55 11.44 8.80
C GLN A 121 6.80 11.77 10.08
N TRP A 122 6.19 12.94 10.15
CA TRP A 122 5.46 13.38 11.34
C TRP A 122 4.31 12.41 11.69
N THR A 123 3.47 12.04 10.72
CA THR A 123 2.41 11.05 10.95
C THR A 123 2.98 9.67 11.28
N ALA A 124 4.03 9.24 10.58
CA ALA A 124 4.65 7.94 10.84
C ALA A 124 5.21 7.83 12.26
N GLU A 125 5.93 8.84 12.73
CA GLU A 125 6.49 8.91 14.09
C GLU A 125 5.39 8.96 15.16
N ARG A 126 4.37 9.80 14.95
CA ARG A 126 3.24 9.94 15.85
C ARG A 126 2.49 8.62 16.08
N TYR A 127 2.37 7.80 15.05
CA TYR A 127 1.74 6.48 15.16
C TYR A 127 2.72 5.35 15.43
N GLY A 128 3.98 5.66 15.77
CA GLY A 128 4.99 4.68 16.15
C GLY A 128 5.41 3.72 15.04
N VAL A 129 5.33 4.16 13.77
CA VAL A 129 5.71 3.35 12.62
C VAL A 129 7.23 3.34 12.48
N LYS A 130 7.85 2.19 12.79
CA LYS A 130 9.31 2.00 12.77
C LYS A 130 9.82 1.20 11.56
N SER A 131 8.93 0.56 10.82
CA SER A 131 9.28 -0.29 9.68
C SER A 131 8.16 -0.32 8.64
N THR A 132 8.47 -0.72 7.41
CA THR A 132 7.50 -0.84 6.32
C THR A 132 7.52 -2.23 5.69
N PRO A 133 6.34 -2.72 5.24
CA PRO A 133 5.03 -2.11 5.44
C PRO A 133 4.55 -2.23 6.89
N THR A 134 3.78 -1.26 7.36
CA THR A 134 2.97 -1.37 8.58
C THR A 134 1.53 -1.06 8.20
N PHE A 135 0.62 -1.90 8.63
CA PHE A 135 -0.82 -1.72 8.42
C PHE A 135 -1.45 -1.30 9.74
N LYS A 136 -2.17 -0.20 9.72
CA LYS A 136 -2.93 0.27 10.89
C LYS A 136 -4.40 0.41 10.53
N PHE A 137 -5.24 0.00 11.45
CA PHE A 137 -6.68 -0.01 11.28
C PHE A 137 -7.30 0.98 12.25
N PHE A 138 -8.22 1.79 11.72
CA PHE A 138 -8.89 2.85 12.47
C PHE A 138 -10.40 2.67 12.39
N CYS A 139 -11.09 3.02 13.47
CA CYS A 139 -12.52 3.18 13.50
C CYS A 139 -12.89 4.40 14.35
N ASP A 140 -13.79 5.24 13.85
CA ASP A 140 -14.15 6.52 14.47
C ASP A 140 -12.93 7.37 14.85
N GLY A 141 -11.91 7.38 13.95
CA GLY A 141 -10.68 8.13 14.13
C GLY A 141 -9.66 7.54 15.10
N LYS A 142 -9.97 6.43 15.77
CA LYS A 142 -9.09 5.80 16.75
C LYS A 142 -8.38 4.58 16.16
N PRO A 143 -7.07 4.43 16.43
CA PRO A 143 -6.35 3.21 16.06
C PRO A 143 -6.84 2.04 16.93
N ILE A 144 -7.22 0.94 16.30
CA ILE A 144 -7.76 -0.24 17.00
C ILE A 144 -6.88 -1.48 16.85
N GLN A 145 -6.09 -1.57 15.78
CA GLN A 145 -5.21 -2.69 15.52
C GLN A 145 -4.06 -2.26 14.61
N ASP A 146 -2.92 -2.95 14.71
CA ASP A 146 -1.80 -2.81 13.79
C ASP A 146 -1.15 -4.15 13.45
N MET A 147 -0.51 -4.20 12.29
CA MET A 147 0.26 -5.34 11.80
C MET A 147 1.54 -4.82 11.14
N VAL A 148 2.68 -5.41 11.47
CA VAL A 148 4.00 -4.97 10.99
C VAL A 148 4.60 -6.01 10.05
N GLY A 149 5.14 -5.54 8.93
CA GLY A 149 5.85 -6.36 7.94
C GLY A 149 4.94 -6.97 6.89
N ALA A 150 5.55 -7.80 6.01
CA ALA A 150 4.81 -8.56 5.01
C ALA A 150 4.08 -9.72 5.68
N VAL A 151 2.82 -9.49 5.99
CA VAL A 151 1.93 -10.48 6.59
C VAL A 151 1.29 -11.38 5.54
N TYR A 152 0.83 -12.57 5.92
CA TYR A 152 0.05 -13.39 5.00
C TYR A 152 -1.23 -12.66 4.56
N PRO A 153 -1.57 -12.65 3.26
CA PRO A 153 -2.75 -11.95 2.75
C PRO A 153 -4.05 -12.31 3.49
N ALA A 154 -4.22 -13.58 3.84
CA ALA A 154 -5.39 -14.03 4.59
C ALA A 154 -5.49 -13.40 5.99
N LEU A 155 -4.37 -13.13 6.67
CA LEU A 155 -4.37 -12.44 7.96
C LEU A 155 -4.72 -10.95 7.80
N LEU A 156 -4.21 -10.32 6.75
CA LEU A 156 -4.57 -8.94 6.42
C LEU A 156 -6.08 -8.82 6.14
N LYS A 157 -6.63 -9.76 5.34
CA LYS A 157 -8.08 -9.81 5.07
C LYS A 157 -8.88 -9.95 6.37
N ARG A 158 -8.48 -10.90 7.23
CA ARG A 158 -9.14 -11.11 8.51
C ARG A 158 -9.13 -9.86 9.38
N ALA A 159 -8.01 -9.13 9.42
CA ALA A 159 -7.93 -7.87 10.16
C ALA A 159 -8.91 -6.83 9.62
N VAL A 160 -9.12 -6.76 8.29
CA VAL A 160 -10.13 -5.90 7.67
C VAL A 160 -11.54 -6.33 8.08
N ASP A 161 -11.83 -7.63 8.07
CA ASP A 161 -13.12 -8.18 8.50
C ASP A 161 -13.39 -7.85 9.98
N ASP A 162 -12.40 -8.04 10.85
CA ASP A 162 -12.50 -7.75 12.29
C ASP A 162 -12.80 -6.26 12.54
N VAL A 163 -12.15 -5.36 11.79
CA VAL A 163 -12.41 -3.90 11.88
C VAL A 163 -13.83 -3.56 11.42
N LEU A 164 -14.30 -4.20 10.35
CA LEU A 164 -15.65 -3.99 9.85
C LEU A 164 -16.72 -4.45 10.84
N MET A 165 -16.51 -5.62 11.48
CA MET A 165 -17.48 -6.22 12.37
C MET A 165 -17.46 -5.64 13.79
N HIS A 166 -16.26 -5.39 14.33
CA HIS A 166 -16.06 -5.05 15.74
C HIS A 166 -15.44 -3.66 15.97
N GLY A 167 -15.05 -2.95 14.90
CA GLY A 167 -14.29 -1.71 15.01
C GLY A 167 -15.00 -0.63 15.84
N LYS A 168 -16.32 -0.51 15.75
CA LYS A 168 -17.09 0.48 16.52
C LYS A 168 -17.06 0.20 18.04
N GLU A 169 -17.10 -1.03 18.44
CA GLU A 169 -16.99 -1.42 19.86
C GLU A 169 -15.57 -1.24 20.36
N CYS A 170 -14.57 -1.65 19.55
CA CYS A 170 -13.16 -1.41 19.86
C CYS A 170 -12.83 0.07 19.98
N ALA A 171 -13.36 0.91 19.10
CA ALA A 171 -13.13 2.36 19.13
C ALA A 171 -13.70 3.03 20.38
N LYS A 172 -14.81 2.54 20.93
CA LYS A 172 -15.35 3.05 22.20
C LYS A 172 -14.42 2.79 23.38
N ASN A 173 -13.74 1.64 23.35
CA ASN A 173 -12.84 1.21 24.42
C ASN A 173 -11.39 1.67 24.21
N SER A 174 -11.06 2.23 23.04
CA SER A 174 -9.72 2.75 22.73
C SER A 174 -9.54 4.15 23.26
N THR A 175 -8.35 4.44 23.79
CA THR A 175 -7.96 5.79 24.18
C THR A 175 -7.66 6.62 22.94
N ALA A 176 -8.13 7.88 22.88
CA ALA A 176 -7.68 8.82 21.87
C ALA A 176 -6.20 9.12 22.08
N ILE A 177 -5.43 9.27 20.99
CA ILE A 177 -4.05 9.75 21.08
C ILE A 177 -4.12 11.25 21.41
N ASP A 178 -3.75 11.60 22.64
CA ASP A 178 -3.73 13.00 23.07
C ASP A 178 -2.47 13.68 22.52
N TYR A 179 -2.66 14.78 21.81
CA TYR A 179 -1.58 15.53 21.16
C TYR A 179 -0.67 16.26 22.15
N GLU A 180 -1.18 16.50 23.37
CA GLU A 180 -0.48 17.30 24.36
C GLU A 180 0.61 16.51 25.12
N ILE A 181 0.63 15.18 24.97
CA ILE A 181 1.60 14.32 25.70
C ILE A 181 2.94 14.19 24.94
N THR A 182 3.05 14.61 23.71
CA THR A 182 4.32 14.67 23.00
C THR A 182 5.10 15.93 23.37
N GLY A 183 5.39 16.07 24.66
CA GLY A 183 6.27 17.12 25.19
C GLY A 183 7.73 16.92 24.78
N TYR A 184 8.02 17.17 23.51
CA TYR A 184 9.33 17.56 23.05
C TYR A 184 9.28 19.07 22.80
N GLY A 185 9.44 19.81 23.92
CA GLY A 185 9.82 21.21 23.90
C GLY A 185 11.34 21.31 24.00
#